data_0f3ed9dffec4e8ce46de8dcc8173f6d7
#
_entry.id   0f3ed9dffec4e8ce46de8dcc8173f6d7
#
_cell.length_a   1.000
_cell.length_b   1.000
_cell.length_c   1.000
_cell.angle_alpha   90.00
_cell.angle_beta   90.00
_cell.angle_gamma   90.00
#
_symmetry.space_group_name_H-M   'P 1'
#
loop_
_entity.id
_entity.type
_entity.pdbx_description
1 polymer ?
#
loop_
_entity_poly.entity_id
_entity_poly.type
_entity_poly.pdbx_seq_one_letter_code
_entity_poly.pdbx_strand_id
1 'polypeptide(L)'
;MADHIAAYGSYLEQEKHASANTVSSYLRDLNQFRSWLLENGAADLRRIKTDTINEYLRYLERRGKSPATVTRSAASLKSFYGYMQASGVMKANPAKAVVTHRAERKYPEILTNKEVELFLEQPRCVDEKGFRDHAMLELLYATGIRVSELIGLNVTDVNLTAGFIRCSSRGKERIIPLYHGAVKALQDYIRDIRPRIIAAETETALFVNMNGERMSRQGFWKIIKHYQETAGIEKDITPHTLRHSFAAHLLENGADLRAIQEMLGHADISSTQIYTHVIQKQLKDIYNKAHPRA
;
A
#
# COMPACT_ATOMS: atom_id res chain seq x y z
N MET A 1 25.48 -0.07 21.78
CA MET A 1 24.70 -0.59 20.62
C MET A 1 23.32 0.08 20.43
N ALA A 2 22.53 0.17 21.49
CA ALA A 2 21.21 0.83 21.42
C ALA A 2 21.31 2.31 21.01
N ASP A 3 22.35 2.98 21.43
CA ASP A 3 22.57 4.41 21.20
C ASP A 3 22.71 4.78 19.71
N HIS A 4 23.48 4.02 18.92
CA HIS A 4 23.64 4.29 17.49
C HIS A 4 22.37 4.04 16.66
N ILE A 5 21.55 3.06 17.05
CA ILE A 5 20.28 2.79 16.36
C ILE A 5 19.27 3.90 16.70
N ALA A 6 19.22 4.37 17.95
CA ALA A 6 18.36 5.47 18.35
C ALA A 6 18.77 6.79 17.64
N ALA A 7 20.07 7.11 17.64
CA ALA A 7 20.61 8.28 16.93
C ALA A 7 20.29 8.23 15.42
N TYR A 8 20.38 7.05 14.80
CA TYR A 8 19.99 6.88 13.41
C TYR A 8 18.49 7.10 13.19
N GLY A 9 17.63 6.69 14.14
CA GLY A 9 16.20 7.00 14.09
C GLY A 9 15.95 8.50 14.01
N SER A 10 16.57 9.27 14.92
CA SER A 10 16.49 10.74 14.93
C SER A 10 17.02 11.37 13.64
N TYR A 11 18.13 10.86 13.10
CA TYR A 11 18.67 11.29 11.81
C TYR A 11 17.68 11.08 10.64
N LEU A 12 17.02 9.91 10.61
CA LEU A 12 16.01 9.63 9.58
C LEU A 12 14.82 10.60 9.65
N GLU A 13 14.40 10.95 10.86
CA GLU A 13 13.27 11.85 11.07
C GLU A 13 13.62 13.31 10.78
N GLN A 14 14.71 13.80 11.37
CA GLN A 14 15.05 15.22 11.41
C GLN A 14 15.80 15.68 10.15
N GLU A 15 16.75 14.87 9.66
CA GLU A 15 17.58 15.29 8.53
C GLU A 15 17.12 14.69 7.19
N LYS A 16 16.65 13.44 7.19
CA LYS A 16 16.16 12.77 5.97
C LYS A 16 14.67 12.96 5.71
N HIS A 17 13.93 13.53 6.68
CA HIS A 17 12.48 13.70 6.60
C HIS A 17 11.76 12.42 6.13
N ALA A 18 12.27 11.27 6.60
CA ALA A 18 11.74 9.97 6.23
C ALA A 18 10.33 9.78 6.81
N SER A 19 9.46 9.07 6.09
CA SER A 19 8.14 8.78 6.61
C SER A 19 8.21 7.93 7.89
N ALA A 20 7.26 8.09 8.81
CA ALA A 20 7.16 7.29 10.03
C ALA A 20 7.19 5.76 9.75
N ASN A 21 6.59 5.33 8.66
CA ASN A 21 6.64 3.93 8.22
C ASN A 21 8.05 3.49 7.82
N THR A 22 8.81 4.36 7.15
CA THR A 22 10.20 4.08 6.77
C THR A 22 11.07 3.97 8.01
N VAL A 23 10.97 4.95 8.92
CA VAL A 23 11.70 4.95 10.20
C VAL A 23 11.40 3.68 10.99
N SER A 24 10.12 3.38 11.25
CA SER A 24 9.69 2.20 11.99
C SER A 24 10.16 0.89 11.34
N SER A 25 10.11 0.78 10.01
CA SER A 25 10.54 -0.41 9.30
C SER A 25 12.05 -0.61 9.38
N TYR A 26 12.83 0.46 9.19
CA TYR A 26 14.29 0.42 9.26
C TYR A 26 14.78 0.11 10.69
N LEU A 27 14.19 0.76 11.70
CA LEU A 27 14.53 0.46 13.09
C LEU A 27 14.20 -0.98 13.49
N ARG A 28 13.08 -1.52 13.00
CA ARG A 28 12.71 -2.93 13.20
C ARG A 28 13.74 -3.88 12.58
N ASP A 29 14.15 -3.62 11.33
CA ASP A 29 15.14 -4.43 10.63
C ASP A 29 16.50 -4.39 11.36
N LEU A 30 16.91 -3.20 11.82
CA LEU A 30 18.17 -3.03 12.59
C LEU A 30 18.13 -3.71 13.96
N ASN A 31 17.00 -3.63 14.67
CA ASN A 31 16.85 -4.33 15.93
C ASN A 31 16.86 -5.85 15.75
N GLN A 32 16.25 -6.35 14.67
CA GLN A 32 16.31 -7.78 14.33
C GLN A 32 17.76 -8.21 14.02
N PHE A 33 18.49 -7.42 13.24
CA PHE A 33 19.91 -7.67 12.98
C PHE A 33 20.74 -7.66 14.25
N ARG A 34 20.54 -6.69 15.14
CA ARG A 34 21.20 -6.61 16.44
C ARG A 34 20.94 -7.84 17.30
N SER A 35 19.70 -8.31 17.38
CA SER A 35 19.36 -9.51 18.14
C SER A 35 20.09 -10.73 17.59
N TRP A 36 20.10 -10.90 16.27
CA TRP A 36 20.84 -11.98 15.63
C TRP A 36 22.36 -11.91 15.89
N LEU A 37 22.93 -10.72 15.85
CA LEU A 37 24.36 -10.54 16.18
C LEU A 37 24.69 -10.97 17.62
N LEU A 38 23.86 -10.60 18.59
CA LEU A 38 24.03 -10.97 19.98
C LEU A 38 23.96 -12.50 20.17
N GLU A 39 23.02 -13.18 19.50
CA GLU A 39 22.90 -14.64 19.50
C GLU A 39 24.12 -15.33 18.88
N ASN A 40 24.84 -14.66 17.97
CA ASN A 40 26.06 -15.18 17.32
C ASN A 40 27.36 -14.62 17.91
N GLY A 41 27.32 -14.07 19.13
CA GLY A 41 28.50 -13.64 19.88
C GLY A 41 29.14 -12.33 19.39
N ALA A 42 28.50 -11.59 18.52
CA ALA A 42 28.96 -10.30 18.00
C ALA A 42 28.23 -9.14 18.69
N ALA A 43 28.93 -8.39 19.54
CA ALA A 43 28.33 -7.33 20.35
C ALA A 43 28.56 -5.90 19.80
N ASP A 44 29.47 -5.68 18.88
CA ASP A 44 29.86 -4.34 18.42
C ASP A 44 29.53 -4.10 16.95
N LEU A 45 28.54 -3.25 16.69
CA LEU A 45 28.09 -2.86 15.33
C LEU A 45 29.23 -2.20 14.52
N ARG A 46 30.25 -1.64 15.15
CA ARG A 46 31.39 -0.99 14.49
C ARG A 46 32.40 -1.97 13.91
N ARG A 47 32.36 -3.24 14.35
CA ARG A 47 33.30 -4.29 13.93
C ARG A 47 32.70 -5.26 12.90
N ILE A 48 31.50 -4.98 12.43
CA ILE A 48 30.79 -5.84 11.47
C ILE A 48 31.46 -5.74 10.10
N LYS A 49 31.67 -6.90 9.48
CA LYS A 49 32.19 -7.04 8.11
C LYS A 49 31.09 -7.35 7.12
N THR A 50 31.36 -7.19 5.84
CA THR A 50 30.45 -7.53 4.74
C THR A 50 29.96 -8.98 4.82
N ASP A 51 30.86 -9.92 5.17
CA ASP A 51 30.52 -11.34 5.27
C ASP A 51 29.48 -11.61 6.35
N THR A 52 29.57 -10.93 7.50
CA THR A 52 28.60 -11.03 8.60
C THR A 52 27.20 -10.56 8.13
N ILE A 53 27.14 -9.49 7.33
CA ILE A 53 25.88 -9.00 6.76
C ILE A 53 25.32 -10.02 5.77
N ASN A 54 26.15 -10.56 4.89
CA ASN A 54 25.72 -11.58 3.92
C ASN A 54 25.22 -12.85 4.64
N GLU A 55 25.87 -13.25 5.74
CA GLU A 55 25.43 -14.38 6.55
C GLU A 55 24.05 -14.13 7.19
N TYR A 56 23.84 -12.93 7.73
CA TYR A 56 22.53 -12.52 8.24
C TYR A 56 21.43 -12.55 7.16
N LEU A 57 21.71 -12.04 5.96
CA LEU A 57 20.72 -12.07 4.88
C LEU A 57 20.38 -13.52 4.47
N ARG A 58 21.38 -14.41 4.38
CA ARG A 58 21.13 -15.84 4.17
C ARG A 58 20.36 -16.49 5.33
N TYR A 59 20.59 -16.05 6.57
CA TYR A 59 19.78 -16.47 7.72
C TYR A 59 18.31 -16.08 7.53
N LEU A 60 18.02 -14.84 7.09
CA LEU A 60 16.64 -14.42 6.80
C LEU A 60 15.99 -15.29 5.72
N GLU A 61 16.72 -15.61 4.65
CA GLU A 61 16.25 -16.50 3.58
C GLU A 61 15.91 -17.90 4.11
N ARG A 62 16.82 -18.50 4.88
CA ARG A 62 16.62 -19.81 5.52
C ARG A 62 15.43 -19.81 6.50
N ARG A 63 15.12 -18.67 7.10
CA ARG A 63 13.92 -18.47 7.96
C ARG A 63 12.64 -18.22 7.17
N GLY A 64 12.66 -18.37 5.85
CA GLY A 64 11.48 -18.23 4.98
C GLY A 64 11.01 -16.78 4.81
N LYS A 65 11.88 -15.77 5.05
CA LYS A 65 11.51 -14.38 4.78
C LYS A 65 11.42 -14.13 3.28
N SER A 66 10.41 -13.37 2.88
CA SER A 66 10.21 -13.03 1.46
C SER A 66 11.41 -12.26 0.88
N PRO A 67 11.70 -12.41 -0.42
CA PRO A 67 12.76 -11.66 -1.11
C PRO A 67 12.65 -10.14 -0.91
N ALA A 68 11.44 -9.60 -0.87
CA ALA A 68 11.18 -8.20 -0.59
C ALA A 68 11.63 -7.79 0.82
N THR A 69 11.40 -8.66 1.82
CA THR A 69 11.86 -8.43 3.20
C THR A 69 13.39 -8.45 3.29
N VAL A 70 14.04 -9.41 2.63
CA VAL A 70 15.51 -9.50 2.59
C VAL A 70 16.11 -8.26 1.92
N THR A 71 15.57 -7.85 0.78
CA THR A 71 16.01 -6.64 0.05
C THR A 71 15.82 -5.37 0.90
N ARG A 72 14.68 -5.24 1.60
CA ARG A 72 14.44 -4.10 2.50
C ARG A 72 15.44 -4.10 3.66
N SER A 73 15.70 -5.26 4.28
CA SER A 73 16.67 -5.40 5.36
C SER A 73 18.09 -5.02 4.91
N ALA A 74 18.51 -5.43 3.70
CA ALA A 74 19.78 -4.99 3.14
C ALA A 74 19.81 -3.47 2.89
N ALA A 75 18.70 -2.87 2.43
CA ALA A 75 18.61 -1.43 2.23
C ALA A 75 18.70 -0.67 3.56
N SER A 76 18.03 -1.15 4.62
CA SER A 76 18.11 -0.54 5.96
C SER A 76 19.53 -0.61 6.53
N LEU A 77 20.22 -1.74 6.36
CA LEU A 77 21.63 -1.90 6.77
C LEU A 77 22.55 -0.97 5.96
N LYS A 78 22.39 -0.88 4.64
CA LYS A 78 23.16 0.06 3.80
C LYS A 78 22.98 1.50 4.25
N SER A 79 21.76 1.91 4.54
CA SER A 79 21.45 3.25 5.00
C SER A 79 22.03 3.53 6.39
N PHE A 80 21.89 2.60 7.33
CA PHE A 80 22.44 2.71 8.69
C PHE A 80 23.96 2.82 8.68
N TYR A 81 24.66 1.92 7.99
CA TYR A 81 26.11 1.96 7.91
C TYR A 81 26.64 3.15 7.08
N GLY A 82 25.83 3.66 6.15
CA GLY A 82 26.09 4.94 5.47
C GLY A 82 26.06 6.12 6.44
N TYR A 83 25.07 6.15 7.34
CA TYR A 83 25.00 7.12 8.43
C TYR A 83 26.19 7.00 9.38
N MET A 84 26.54 5.79 9.83
CA MET A 84 27.69 5.53 10.71
C MET A 84 29.01 6.02 10.08
N GLN A 85 29.16 5.86 8.76
CA GLN A 85 30.33 6.36 8.03
C GLN A 85 30.31 7.89 7.93
N ALA A 86 29.19 8.49 7.58
CA ALA A 86 29.05 9.94 7.46
C ALA A 86 29.26 10.66 8.81
N SER A 87 28.83 10.05 9.92
CA SER A 87 29.04 10.55 11.28
C SER A 87 30.45 10.30 11.83
N GLY A 88 31.39 9.76 11.04
CA GLY A 88 32.76 9.48 11.48
C GLY A 88 32.94 8.32 12.46
N VAL A 89 31.86 7.61 12.78
CA VAL A 89 31.88 6.46 13.71
C VAL A 89 32.58 5.26 13.08
N MET A 90 32.49 5.13 11.74
CA MET A 90 33.18 4.09 10.97
C MET A 90 33.92 4.68 9.77
N LYS A 91 35.05 4.06 9.40
CA LYS A 91 35.83 4.48 8.23
C LYS A 91 35.21 4.04 6.90
N ALA A 92 34.44 2.95 6.87
CA ALA A 92 33.85 2.38 5.68
C ALA A 92 32.46 1.79 6.01
N ASN A 93 31.61 1.75 4.98
CA ASN A 93 30.29 1.11 5.05
C ASN A 93 30.40 -0.36 4.64
N PRO A 94 30.33 -1.33 5.58
CA PRO A 94 30.43 -2.76 5.27
C PRO A 94 29.25 -3.30 4.45
N ALA A 95 28.12 -2.59 4.43
CA ALA A 95 26.95 -2.99 3.65
C ALA A 95 27.00 -2.48 2.20
N LYS A 96 27.97 -1.60 1.83
CA LYS A 96 28.02 -0.98 0.49
C LYS A 96 28.08 -2.03 -0.64
N ALA A 97 28.91 -3.06 -0.47
CA ALA A 97 29.13 -4.13 -1.45
C ALA A 97 28.09 -5.26 -1.40
N VAL A 98 27.14 -5.22 -0.47
CA VAL A 98 26.11 -6.26 -0.35
C VAL A 98 25.20 -6.22 -1.58
N VAL A 99 25.10 -7.35 -2.28
CA VAL A 99 24.19 -7.51 -3.42
C VAL A 99 23.02 -8.37 -2.98
N THR A 100 21.80 -7.88 -3.18
CA THR A 100 20.59 -8.67 -3.01
C THR A 100 20.07 -9.10 -4.35
N HIS A 101 19.64 -10.33 -4.46
CA HIS A 101 18.92 -10.77 -5.66
C HIS A 101 17.62 -9.95 -5.77
N ARG A 102 17.52 -9.21 -6.85
CA ARG A 102 16.28 -8.48 -7.14
C ARG A 102 15.22 -9.53 -7.43
N ALA A 103 14.17 -9.59 -6.60
CA ALA A 103 13.03 -10.43 -6.92
C ALA A 103 12.55 -10.09 -8.32
N GLU A 104 12.29 -11.09 -9.15
CA GLU A 104 11.63 -10.88 -10.43
C GLU A 104 10.35 -10.08 -10.19
N ARG A 105 10.18 -9.00 -10.92
CA ARG A 105 8.96 -8.20 -10.87
C ARG A 105 7.82 -9.04 -11.46
N LYS A 106 7.08 -9.73 -10.61
CA LYS A 106 5.79 -10.28 -11.02
C LYS A 106 4.89 -9.12 -11.39
N TYR A 107 4.22 -9.22 -12.53
CA TYR A 107 3.15 -8.29 -12.86
C TYR A 107 2.08 -8.35 -11.76
N PRO A 108 1.49 -7.20 -11.38
CA PRO A 108 0.44 -7.21 -10.40
C PRO A 108 -0.74 -8.07 -10.89
N GLU A 109 -1.31 -8.82 -10.00
CA GLU A 109 -2.53 -9.57 -10.25
C GLU A 109 -3.68 -8.57 -10.47
N ILE A 110 -4.44 -8.76 -11.55
CA ILE A 110 -5.57 -7.92 -11.93
C ILE A 110 -6.82 -8.79 -11.91
N LEU A 111 -7.86 -8.32 -11.25
CA LEU A 111 -9.18 -8.94 -11.30
C LEU A 111 -9.85 -8.58 -12.63
N THR A 112 -10.58 -9.50 -13.19
CA THR A 112 -11.49 -9.22 -14.32
C THR A 112 -12.68 -8.38 -13.85
N ASN A 113 -13.38 -7.72 -14.77
CA ASN A 113 -14.61 -6.97 -14.45
C ASN A 113 -15.62 -7.85 -13.71
N LYS A 114 -15.82 -9.10 -14.14
CA LYS A 114 -16.73 -10.07 -13.50
C LYS A 114 -16.29 -10.41 -12.07
N GLU A 115 -14.99 -10.60 -11.84
CA GLU A 115 -14.48 -10.87 -10.48
C GLU A 115 -14.64 -9.66 -9.56
N VAL A 116 -14.48 -8.44 -10.09
CA VAL A 116 -14.72 -7.21 -9.32
C VAL A 116 -16.19 -7.06 -8.99
N GLU A 117 -17.09 -7.19 -9.95
CA GLU A 117 -18.53 -7.16 -9.73
C GLU A 117 -18.94 -8.18 -8.67
N LEU A 118 -18.54 -9.45 -8.86
CA LEU A 118 -18.81 -10.52 -7.90
C LEU A 118 -18.32 -10.17 -6.50
N PHE A 119 -17.13 -9.56 -6.38
CA PHE A 119 -16.54 -9.19 -5.09
C PHE A 119 -17.29 -8.02 -4.42
N LEU A 120 -17.68 -7.00 -5.19
CA LEU A 120 -18.40 -5.81 -4.69
C LEU A 120 -19.83 -6.13 -4.27
N GLU A 121 -20.45 -7.15 -4.84
CA GLU A 121 -21.80 -7.61 -4.51
C GLU A 121 -21.87 -8.48 -3.23
N GLN A 122 -20.72 -8.90 -2.68
CA GLN A 122 -20.73 -9.78 -1.50
C GLN A 122 -21.30 -9.12 -0.23
N PRO A 123 -21.01 -7.84 0.07
CA PRO A 123 -21.59 -7.22 1.25
C PRO A 123 -23.11 -7.06 1.11
N ARG A 124 -23.89 -7.85 1.84
CA ARG A 124 -25.34 -7.72 1.86
C ARG A 124 -25.75 -6.52 2.69
N CYS A 125 -26.47 -5.58 2.11
CA CYS A 125 -26.97 -4.38 2.78
C CYS A 125 -28.22 -4.71 3.63
N VAL A 126 -28.08 -5.61 4.60
CA VAL A 126 -29.17 -6.02 5.52
C VAL A 126 -28.94 -5.58 6.96
N ASP A 127 -27.70 -5.23 7.31
CA ASP A 127 -27.27 -4.75 8.61
C ASP A 127 -26.27 -3.59 8.45
N GLU A 128 -25.95 -2.92 9.54
CA GLU A 128 -25.04 -1.77 9.58
C GLU A 128 -23.65 -2.13 9.04
N LYS A 129 -23.18 -3.34 9.33
CA LYS A 129 -21.89 -3.83 8.87
C LYS A 129 -21.87 -4.00 7.34
N GLY A 130 -22.92 -4.61 6.77
CA GLY A 130 -23.04 -4.82 5.34
C GLY A 130 -23.05 -3.52 4.55
N PHE A 131 -23.85 -2.54 4.96
CA PHE A 131 -23.89 -1.21 4.32
C PHE A 131 -22.53 -0.50 4.40
N ARG A 132 -21.88 -0.50 5.57
CA ARG A 132 -20.54 0.07 5.73
C ARG A 132 -19.52 -0.59 4.81
N ASP A 133 -19.47 -1.91 4.83
CA ASP A 133 -18.50 -2.67 4.07
C ASP A 133 -18.71 -2.49 2.55
N HIS A 134 -19.96 -2.48 2.11
CA HIS A 134 -20.32 -2.18 0.72
C HIS A 134 -19.82 -0.79 0.30
N ALA A 135 -20.12 0.26 1.08
CA ALA A 135 -19.66 1.61 0.79
C ALA A 135 -18.12 1.72 0.79
N MET A 136 -17.42 0.98 1.66
CA MET A 136 -15.96 0.96 1.69
C MET A 136 -15.36 0.33 0.44
N LEU A 137 -15.89 -0.81 0.00
CA LEU A 137 -15.39 -1.53 -1.18
C LEU A 137 -15.71 -0.77 -2.46
N GLU A 138 -16.92 -0.23 -2.58
CA GLU A 138 -17.34 0.63 -3.70
C GLU A 138 -16.42 1.85 -3.82
N LEU A 139 -16.18 2.58 -2.71
CA LEU A 139 -15.30 3.74 -2.74
C LEU A 139 -13.86 3.38 -3.11
N LEU A 140 -13.34 2.28 -2.57
CA LEU A 140 -11.97 1.85 -2.88
C LEU A 140 -11.81 1.54 -4.37
N TYR A 141 -12.77 0.82 -4.95
CA TYR A 141 -12.74 0.50 -6.37
C TYR A 141 -13.04 1.72 -7.27
N ALA A 142 -13.98 2.58 -6.88
CA ALA A 142 -14.30 3.80 -7.64
C ALA A 142 -13.12 4.77 -7.77
N THR A 143 -12.19 4.76 -6.82
CA THR A 143 -11.15 5.78 -6.70
C THR A 143 -9.73 5.26 -6.81
N GLY A 144 -9.54 3.97 -6.59
CA GLY A 144 -8.21 3.36 -6.51
C GLY A 144 -7.29 3.98 -5.45
N ILE A 145 -7.80 4.67 -4.44
CA ILE A 145 -6.99 5.28 -3.37
C ILE A 145 -6.27 4.23 -2.52
N ARG A 146 -5.24 4.65 -1.80
CA ARG A 146 -4.53 3.75 -0.87
C ARG A 146 -5.40 3.47 0.36
N VAL A 147 -5.25 2.29 0.97
CA VAL A 147 -5.97 1.98 2.24
C VAL A 147 -5.75 3.03 3.30
N SER A 148 -4.54 3.56 3.44
CA SER A 148 -4.26 4.63 4.40
C SER A 148 -5.03 5.92 4.12
N GLU A 149 -5.29 6.21 2.85
CA GLU A 149 -6.13 7.32 2.43
C GLU A 149 -7.60 7.00 2.73
N LEU A 150 -8.08 5.82 2.34
CA LEU A 150 -9.46 5.36 2.60
C LEU A 150 -9.84 5.46 4.08
N ILE A 151 -9.04 4.87 4.96
CA ILE A 151 -9.32 4.90 6.41
C ILE A 151 -9.06 6.27 7.03
N GLY A 152 -8.27 7.12 6.38
CA GLY A 152 -7.97 8.49 6.80
C GLY A 152 -9.06 9.49 6.44
N LEU A 153 -9.98 9.16 5.50
CA LEU A 153 -11.04 10.08 5.10
C LEU A 153 -11.96 10.46 6.27
N ASN A 154 -12.42 11.70 6.24
CA ASN A 154 -13.47 12.22 7.09
C ASN A 154 -14.77 12.39 6.27
N VAL A 155 -15.89 12.55 6.93
CA VAL A 155 -17.18 12.82 6.26
C VAL A 155 -17.10 14.10 5.41
N THR A 156 -16.37 15.10 5.86
CA THR A 156 -16.17 16.38 5.16
C THR A 156 -15.34 16.27 3.87
N ASP A 157 -14.64 15.16 3.66
CA ASP A 157 -13.88 14.92 2.45
C ASP A 157 -14.74 14.39 1.29
N VAL A 158 -16.00 14.08 1.55
CA VAL A 158 -16.95 13.54 0.57
C VAL A 158 -17.95 14.63 0.17
N ASN A 159 -18.07 14.86 -1.13
CA ASN A 159 -19.14 15.70 -1.69
C ASN A 159 -20.10 14.82 -2.51
N LEU A 160 -21.18 14.40 -1.87
CA LEU A 160 -22.19 13.53 -2.50
C LEU A 160 -22.97 14.24 -3.60
N THR A 161 -23.18 15.56 -3.46
CA THR A 161 -23.94 16.35 -4.45
C THR A 161 -23.16 16.52 -5.75
N ALA A 162 -21.87 16.81 -5.65
CA ALA A 162 -21.00 16.97 -6.80
C ALA A 162 -20.32 15.65 -7.24
N GLY A 163 -20.50 14.56 -6.48
CA GLY A 163 -20.02 13.22 -6.83
C GLY A 163 -18.49 13.10 -6.83
N PHE A 164 -17.81 13.59 -5.80
CA PHE A 164 -16.36 13.44 -5.67
C PHE A 164 -15.89 13.27 -4.23
N ILE A 165 -14.66 12.79 -4.06
CA ILE A 165 -13.91 12.87 -2.80
C ILE A 165 -12.69 13.78 -2.94
N ARG A 166 -12.31 14.40 -1.83
CA ARG A 166 -11.04 15.11 -1.66
C ARG A 166 -10.07 14.19 -0.91
N CYS A 167 -8.95 13.88 -1.54
CA CYS A 167 -7.95 13.00 -0.97
C CYS A 167 -6.63 13.74 -0.80
N SER A 168 -6.10 13.78 0.42
CA SER A 168 -4.81 14.41 0.74
C SER A 168 -3.73 13.35 0.95
N SER A 169 -2.57 13.55 0.32
CA SER A 169 -1.40 12.70 0.51
C SER A 169 -0.11 13.51 0.40
N ARG A 170 0.74 13.43 1.42
CA ARG A 170 2.02 14.16 1.47
C ARG A 170 1.88 15.66 1.21
N GLY A 171 0.86 16.30 1.76
CA GLY A 171 0.61 17.73 1.58
C GLY A 171 0.05 18.14 0.22
N LYS A 172 -0.26 17.18 -0.65
CA LYS A 172 -0.93 17.44 -1.93
C LYS A 172 -2.36 16.92 -1.87
N GLU A 173 -3.31 17.77 -2.23
CA GLU A 173 -4.71 17.42 -2.36
C GLU A 173 -5.02 17.06 -3.83
N ARG A 174 -5.96 16.10 -3.99
CA ARG A 174 -6.53 15.75 -5.28
C ARG A 174 -8.01 15.45 -5.15
N ILE A 175 -8.75 15.80 -6.18
CA ILE A 175 -10.18 15.50 -6.30
C ILE A 175 -10.32 14.27 -7.19
N ILE A 176 -11.12 13.29 -6.73
CA ILE A 176 -11.34 12.06 -7.46
C ILE A 176 -12.86 11.91 -7.64
N PRO A 177 -13.36 11.84 -8.90
CA PRO A 177 -14.78 11.68 -9.18
C PRO A 177 -15.26 10.29 -8.76
N LEU A 178 -16.56 10.20 -8.46
CA LEU A 178 -17.25 8.98 -8.08
C LEU A 178 -18.33 8.66 -9.13
N TYR A 179 -18.44 7.39 -9.50
CA TYR A 179 -19.59 6.96 -10.29
C TYR A 179 -20.86 6.82 -9.41
N HIS A 180 -22.03 6.77 -10.06
CA HIS A 180 -23.31 6.84 -9.37
C HIS A 180 -23.51 5.77 -8.30
N GLY A 181 -23.08 4.52 -8.54
CA GLY A 181 -23.18 3.42 -7.58
C GLY A 181 -22.42 3.70 -6.28
N ALA A 182 -21.17 4.22 -6.39
CA ALA A 182 -20.37 4.59 -5.24
C ALA A 182 -20.96 5.78 -4.46
N VAL A 183 -21.53 6.77 -5.17
CA VAL A 183 -22.24 7.90 -4.54
C VAL A 183 -23.43 7.38 -3.74
N LYS A 184 -24.24 6.48 -4.32
CA LYS A 184 -25.41 5.89 -3.66
C LYS A 184 -25.01 5.10 -2.43
N ALA A 185 -24.03 4.20 -2.55
CA ALA A 185 -23.55 3.39 -1.43
C ALA A 185 -23.04 4.26 -0.27
N LEU A 186 -22.29 5.34 -0.58
CA LEU A 186 -21.84 6.31 0.41
C LEU A 186 -23.00 7.09 1.04
N GLN A 187 -23.98 7.46 0.24
CA GLN A 187 -25.17 8.19 0.70
C GLN A 187 -25.97 7.35 1.71
N ASP A 188 -26.26 6.10 1.35
CA ASP A 188 -27.01 5.18 2.22
C ASP A 188 -26.22 4.94 3.53
N TYR A 189 -24.91 4.75 3.46
CA TYR A 189 -24.06 4.59 4.64
C TYR A 189 -23.99 5.85 5.51
N ILE A 190 -23.68 7.02 4.93
CA ILE A 190 -23.43 8.25 5.69
C ILE A 190 -24.70 8.75 6.36
N ARG A 191 -25.86 8.67 5.66
CA ARG A 191 -27.13 9.25 6.15
C ARG A 191 -27.86 8.33 7.12
N ASP A 192 -27.89 7.02 6.80
CA ASP A 192 -28.82 6.13 7.48
C ASP A 192 -28.13 5.16 8.45
N ILE A 193 -26.87 4.85 8.22
CA ILE A 193 -26.15 3.81 8.97
C ILE A 193 -25.11 4.39 9.91
N ARG A 194 -24.22 5.24 9.41
CA ARG A 194 -23.12 5.80 10.19
C ARG A 194 -23.57 6.45 11.50
N PRO A 195 -24.67 7.25 11.56
CA PRO A 195 -25.14 7.86 12.79
C PRO A 195 -25.53 6.85 13.90
N ARG A 196 -25.86 5.60 13.52
CA ARG A 196 -26.24 4.55 14.45
C ARG A 196 -25.05 3.83 15.08
N ILE A 197 -23.88 3.89 14.43
CA ILE A 197 -22.71 3.11 14.84
C ILE A 197 -21.55 3.95 15.37
N ILE A 198 -21.55 5.29 15.23
CA ILE A 198 -20.50 6.15 15.78
C ILE A 198 -20.53 6.14 17.31
N ALA A 199 -19.34 6.09 17.94
CA ALA A 199 -19.23 6.10 19.41
C ALA A 199 -19.54 7.47 20.01
N ALA A 200 -19.30 8.55 19.27
CA ALA A 200 -19.56 9.92 19.69
C ALA A 200 -19.92 10.79 18.47
N GLU A 201 -20.76 11.80 18.66
CA GLU A 201 -21.14 12.75 17.61
C GLU A 201 -19.94 13.54 17.06
N THR A 202 -18.87 13.66 17.85
CA THR A 202 -17.62 14.31 17.46
C THR A 202 -16.73 13.45 16.55
N GLU A 203 -17.08 12.16 16.32
CA GLU A 203 -16.29 11.31 15.42
C GLU A 203 -16.38 11.80 13.98
N THR A 204 -15.25 12.21 13.43
CA THR A 204 -15.15 12.75 12.07
C THR A 204 -14.86 11.72 11.00
N ALA A 205 -14.36 10.52 11.37
CA ALA A 205 -13.99 9.48 10.43
C ALA A 205 -15.15 9.12 9.50
N LEU A 206 -14.90 9.04 8.22
CA LEU A 206 -15.89 8.55 7.25
C LEU A 206 -16.30 7.13 7.60
N PHE A 207 -15.33 6.23 7.73
CA PHE A 207 -15.59 4.83 8.03
C PHE A 207 -15.17 4.49 9.46
N VAL A 208 -16.09 3.90 10.20
CA VAL A 208 -15.88 3.46 11.58
C VAL A 208 -16.00 1.94 11.72
N ASN A 209 -15.34 1.38 12.73
CA ASN A 209 -15.51 -0.01 13.14
C ASN A 209 -16.85 -0.18 13.88
N MET A 210 -17.17 -1.40 14.31
CA MET A 210 -18.44 -1.66 15.04
C MET A 210 -18.41 -1.15 16.50
N ASN A 211 -17.28 -0.62 16.97
CA ASN A 211 -17.20 0.11 18.23
C ASN A 211 -17.42 1.63 18.04
N GLY A 212 -17.68 2.08 16.80
CA GLY A 212 -17.90 3.47 16.46
C GLY A 212 -16.65 4.33 16.32
N GLU A 213 -15.47 3.73 16.32
CA GLU A 213 -14.18 4.41 16.17
C GLU A 213 -13.66 4.27 14.74
N ARG A 214 -12.73 5.15 14.33
CA ARG A 214 -12.10 5.10 13.00
C ARG A 214 -11.62 3.68 12.62
N MET A 215 -11.94 3.25 11.41
CA MET A 215 -11.53 1.96 10.88
C MET A 215 -10.01 1.81 10.85
N SER A 216 -9.49 0.67 11.31
CA SER A 216 -8.07 0.33 11.23
C SER A 216 -7.72 -0.38 9.92
N ARG A 217 -6.42 -0.34 9.54
CA ARG A 217 -5.91 -1.11 8.39
C ARG A 217 -6.16 -2.61 8.55
N GLN A 218 -5.97 -3.14 9.76
CA GLN A 218 -6.20 -4.57 10.04
C GLN A 218 -7.68 -4.92 9.94
N GLY A 219 -8.56 -4.04 10.44
CA GLY A 219 -10.00 -4.20 10.31
C GLY A 219 -10.43 -4.26 8.85
N PHE A 220 -9.97 -3.31 8.04
CA PHE A 220 -10.29 -3.29 6.62
C PHE A 220 -9.70 -4.50 5.86
N TRP A 221 -8.48 -4.92 6.21
CA TRP A 221 -7.88 -6.12 5.62
C TRP A 221 -8.71 -7.38 5.89
N LYS A 222 -9.25 -7.53 7.12
CA LYS A 222 -10.16 -8.63 7.47
C LYS A 222 -11.45 -8.60 6.65
N ILE A 223 -12.00 -7.40 6.37
CA ILE A 223 -13.18 -7.21 5.53
C ILE A 223 -12.90 -7.75 4.11
N ILE A 224 -11.78 -7.34 3.50
CA ILE A 224 -11.41 -7.83 2.16
C ILE A 224 -11.28 -9.35 2.14
N LYS A 225 -10.59 -9.96 3.11
CA LYS A 225 -10.40 -11.41 3.15
C LYS A 225 -11.70 -12.18 3.34
N HIS A 226 -12.56 -11.68 4.21
CA HIS A 226 -13.88 -12.24 4.42
C HIS A 226 -14.70 -12.29 3.11
N TYR A 227 -14.77 -11.17 2.39
CA TYR A 227 -15.55 -11.12 1.14
C TYR A 227 -14.86 -11.82 -0.03
N GLN A 228 -13.54 -11.93 -0.04
CA GLN A 228 -12.80 -12.79 -0.98
C GLN A 228 -13.21 -14.26 -0.80
N GLU A 229 -13.22 -14.75 0.43
CA GLU A 229 -13.62 -16.11 0.77
C GLU A 229 -15.09 -16.37 0.42
N THR A 230 -15.98 -15.43 0.75
CA THR A 230 -17.42 -15.53 0.44
C THR A 230 -17.67 -15.54 -1.07
N ALA A 231 -16.92 -14.77 -1.85
CA ALA A 231 -17.02 -14.75 -3.30
C ALA A 231 -16.42 -16.00 -3.99
N GLY A 232 -15.65 -16.82 -3.26
CA GLY A 232 -14.95 -17.97 -3.83
C GLY A 232 -13.89 -17.60 -4.88
N ILE A 233 -13.30 -16.39 -4.77
CA ILE A 233 -12.28 -15.93 -5.71
C ILE A 233 -10.92 -16.46 -5.27
N GLU A 234 -10.28 -17.27 -6.12
CA GLU A 234 -9.00 -17.90 -5.84
C GLU A 234 -7.81 -16.92 -5.82
N LYS A 235 -7.89 -15.85 -6.63
CA LYS A 235 -6.87 -14.80 -6.66
C LYS A 235 -6.74 -14.11 -5.31
N ASP A 236 -5.50 -13.78 -4.90
CA ASP A 236 -5.25 -13.07 -3.65
C ASP A 236 -5.72 -11.61 -3.74
N ILE A 237 -6.91 -11.33 -3.23
CA ILE A 237 -7.44 -9.97 -3.20
C ILE A 237 -6.82 -9.19 -2.04
N THR A 238 -6.14 -8.14 -2.40
CA THR A 238 -5.59 -7.14 -1.50
C THR A 238 -6.10 -5.75 -1.90
N PRO A 239 -5.98 -4.74 -1.05
CA PRO A 239 -6.24 -3.37 -1.48
C PRO A 239 -5.40 -2.92 -2.68
N HIS A 240 -4.18 -3.46 -2.81
CA HIS A 240 -3.34 -3.21 -3.98
C HIS A 240 -3.88 -3.88 -5.23
N THR A 241 -4.40 -5.11 -5.12
CA THR A 241 -5.04 -5.82 -6.23
C THR A 241 -6.23 -5.02 -6.76
N LEU A 242 -7.12 -4.54 -5.88
CA LEU A 242 -8.26 -3.69 -6.27
C LEU A 242 -7.82 -2.38 -6.94
N ARG A 243 -6.80 -1.73 -6.39
CA ARG A 243 -6.24 -0.51 -6.99
C ARG A 243 -5.58 -0.78 -8.35
N HIS A 244 -4.90 -1.91 -8.52
CA HIS A 244 -4.33 -2.30 -9.81
C HIS A 244 -5.42 -2.61 -10.84
N SER A 245 -6.49 -3.28 -10.40
CA SER A 245 -7.65 -3.57 -11.25
C SER A 245 -8.36 -2.29 -11.68
N PHE A 246 -8.58 -1.33 -10.77
CA PHE A 246 -9.10 0.00 -11.11
C PHE A 246 -8.29 0.68 -12.21
N ALA A 247 -6.95 0.74 -12.04
CA ALA A 247 -6.09 1.39 -13.02
C ALA A 247 -6.08 0.67 -14.38
N ALA A 248 -6.06 -0.66 -14.37
CA ALA A 248 -6.09 -1.48 -15.58
C ALA A 248 -7.41 -1.32 -16.32
N HIS A 249 -8.54 -1.37 -15.62
CA HIS A 249 -9.88 -1.23 -16.22
C HIS A 249 -10.11 0.16 -16.80
N LEU A 250 -9.61 1.23 -16.15
CA LEU A 250 -9.66 2.57 -16.74
C LEU A 250 -8.83 2.65 -18.03
N LEU A 251 -7.65 2.07 -18.07
CA LEU A 251 -6.82 2.01 -19.26
C LEU A 251 -7.48 1.18 -20.37
N GLU A 252 -8.05 0.03 -20.04
CA GLU A 252 -8.81 -0.81 -20.97
C GLU A 252 -10.00 -0.09 -21.60
N ASN A 253 -10.57 0.86 -20.88
CA ASN A 253 -11.66 1.71 -21.35
C ASN A 253 -11.18 3.05 -21.98
N GLY A 254 -9.87 3.18 -22.25
CA GLY A 254 -9.32 4.29 -23.02
C GLY A 254 -8.96 5.54 -22.22
N ALA A 255 -8.91 5.45 -20.88
CA ALA A 255 -8.47 6.58 -20.05
C ALA A 255 -6.98 6.88 -20.27
N ASP A 256 -6.62 8.17 -20.25
CA ASP A 256 -5.23 8.61 -20.36
C ASP A 256 -4.42 8.20 -19.12
N LEU A 257 -3.18 7.74 -19.37
CA LEU A 257 -2.27 7.29 -18.30
C LEU A 257 -1.93 8.41 -17.30
N ARG A 258 -1.87 9.67 -17.75
CA ARG A 258 -1.61 10.83 -16.87
C ARG A 258 -2.81 11.10 -15.95
N ALA A 259 -4.03 11.02 -16.47
CA ALA A 259 -5.22 11.17 -15.66
C ALA A 259 -5.27 10.10 -14.56
N ILE A 260 -4.97 8.84 -14.88
CA ILE A 260 -4.89 7.75 -13.89
C ILE A 260 -3.77 8.02 -12.87
N GLN A 261 -2.61 8.51 -13.31
CA GLN A 261 -1.51 8.87 -12.41
C GLN A 261 -1.93 9.94 -11.39
N GLU A 262 -2.64 10.97 -11.81
CA GLU A 262 -3.18 12.02 -10.95
C GLU A 262 -4.20 11.47 -9.95
N MET A 263 -5.18 10.70 -10.43
CA MET A 263 -6.18 10.06 -9.56
C MET A 263 -5.54 9.16 -8.50
N LEU A 264 -4.54 8.37 -8.89
CA LEU A 264 -3.82 7.49 -7.99
C LEU A 264 -2.84 8.23 -7.06
N GLY A 265 -2.46 9.47 -7.35
CA GLY A 265 -1.47 10.23 -6.58
C GLY A 265 -0.09 9.56 -6.62
N HIS A 266 0.35 9.13 -7.82
CA HIS A 266 1.69 8.65 -8.04
C HIS A 266 2.64 9.84 -8.24
N ALA A 267 3.67 9.94 -7.40
CA ALA A 267 4.67 11.00 -7.51
C ALA A 267 5.56 10.84 -8.76
N ASP A 268 5.68 9.60 -9.26
CA ASP A 268 6.49 9.24 -10.43
C ASP A 268 5.68 8.40 -11.40
N ILE A 269 5.75 8.75 -12.69
CA ILE A 269 5.09 8.05 -13.78
C ILE A 269 5.53 6.57 -13.89
N SER A 270 6.75 6.25 -13.47
CA SER A 270 7.28 4.88 -13.45
C SER A 270 6.42 3.93 -12.61
N SER A 271 5.73 4.45 -11.60
CA SER A 271 4.78 3.67 -10.79
C SER A 271 3.49 3.33 -11.55
N THR A 272 3.17 4.09 -12.60
CA THR A 272 2.00 3.87 -13.46
C THR A 272 2.38 3.10 -14.72
N GLN A 273 3.65 3.12 -15.11
CA GLN A 273 4.19 2.37 -16.26
C GLN A 273 4.05 0.85 -16.13
N ILE A 274 3.83 0.32 -14.92
CA ILE A 274 3.54 -1.11 -14.74
C ILE A 274 2.28 -1.55 -15.50
N TYR A 275 1.39 -0.61 -15.87
CA TYR A 275 0.20 -0.87 -16.67
C TYR A 275 0.41 -0.73 -18.18
N THR A 276 1.62 -0.38 -18.64
CA THR A 276 1.93 -0.20 -20.08
C THR A 276 1.68 -1.48 -20.87
N HIS A 277 1.85 -2.66 -20.26
CA HIS A 277 1.53 -3.93 -20.90
C HIS A 277 0.04 -4.07 -21.27
N VAL A 278 -0.87 -3.44 -20.50
CA VAL A 278 -2.30 -3.39 -20.80
C VAL A 278 -2.52 -2.60 -22.09
N ILE A 279 -1.88 -1.43 -22.21
CA ILE A 279 -1.94 -0.59 -23.41
C ILE A 279 -1.36 -1.34 -24.63
N GLN A 280 -0.23 -2.03 -24.46
CA GLN A 280 0.39 -2.81 -25.56
C GLN A 280 -0.52 -3.94 -26.05
N LYS A 281 -1.21 -4.62 -25.14
CA LYS A 281 -2.18 -5.66 -25.50
C LYS A 281 -3.35 -5.06 -26.29
N GLN A 282 -3.92 -3.94 -25.83
CA GLN A 282 -4.99 -3.26 -26.55
C GLN A 282 -4.58 -2.77 -27.93
N LEU A 283 -3.38 -2.16 -28.04
CA LEU A 283 -2.86 -1.71 -29.34
C LEU A 283 -2.75 -2.89 -30.32
N LYS A 284 -2.26 -4.04 -29.85
CA LYS A 284 -2.16 -5.25 -30.66
C LYS A 284 -3.55 -5.78 -31.05
N ASP A 285 -4.50 -5.77 -30.13
CA ASP A 285 -5.86 -6.23 -30.39
C ASP A 285 -6.61 -5.29 -31.36
N ILE A 286 -6.44 -3.98 -31.22
CA ILE A 286 -6.98 -2.97 -32.13
C ILE A 286 -6.33 -3.08 -33.51
N TYR A 287 -4.99 -3.21 -33.55
CA TYR A 287 -4.26 -3.41 -34.79
C TYR A 287 -4.73 -4.66 -35.54
N ASN A 288 -4.82 -5.79 -34.85
CA ASN A 288 -5.27 -7.06 -35.44
C ASN A 288 -6.72 -7.02 -35.92
N LYS A 289 -7.58 -6.18 -35.30
CA LYS A 289 -8.98 -6.00 -35.70
C LYS A 289 -9.15 -5.01 -36.86
N ALA A 290 -8.30 -3.99 -36.93
CA ALA A 290 -8.47 -2.85 -37.81
C ALA A 290 -7.53 -2.86 -39.03
N HIS A 291 -6.39 -3.56 -38.96
CA HIS A 291 -5.43 -3.57 -40.02
C HIS A 291 -5.82 -4.57 -41.14
N PRO A 292 -5.92 -4.12 -42.41
CA PRO A 292 -6.45 -4.94 -43.52
C PRO A 292 -5.61 -6.22 -43.83
N ARG A 293 -4.43 -6.35 -43.24
CA ARG A 293 -3.49 -7.47 -43.44
C ARG A 293 -3.04 -8.12 -42.13
N ALA A 294 -3.72 -7.86 -41.00
CA ALA A 294 -3.43 -8.53 -39.74
C ALA A 294 -4.10 -9.90 -39.66
#